data_cf21a0a7d353fef5b9fd0223ecc7e7b5
#
_entry.id   cf21a0a7d353fef5b9fd0223ecc7e7b5
#
_cell.length_a   1.000
_cell.length_b   1.000
_cell.length_c   1.000
_cell.angle_alpha   90.00
_cell.angle_beta   90.00
_cell.angle_gamma   90.00
#
_symmetry.space_group_name_H-M   'P 1'
#
loop_
_entity.id
_entity.type
_entity.pdbx_description
1 polymer ?
#
loop_
_entity_poly.entity_id
_entity_poly.type
_entity_poly.pdbx_seq_one_letter_code
_entity_poly.pdbx_strand_id
1 'polypeptide(L)'
;MTTDSAEHTHDPILPDVAMHLVPPMKPVIGRVTESRNCMKGKSASFVRHVSIDVSGTPLEGAFRSGQSFGVIPPGVNHNDKPHKVRLYSIASPTRGEDGEGKVLATTCKRLIDEYWPQTPKDDETRHDLFTGVCSNYLCDLKVGDEVKVTGPVGKRFVLPADPARHDYLFLATGTGIAPFRGMISDLLEGHDGPVESDIHLVMGVPYTTDLLYDDQLRALADKHPNFHYHTVVSREIQSDGTKGGYIHHYLDRQIHLHETLLSGDRTLMYLCGLAGMQLGVFQFLARAGLGDPYLKVKEELQDVAPSDWDTKSMKRNVRPTHRCMLEVY
;
A
#
# COMPACT_ATOMS: atom_id res chain seq x y z
N MET A 1 3.76 26.37 33.41
CA MET A 1 4.87 26.50 32.45
C MET A 1 4.52 25.60 31.26
N THR A 2 4.03 26.23 30.22
CA THR A 2 3.66 25.55 28.96
C THR A 2 4.94 25.13 28.27
N THR A 3 5.17 23.84 28.17
CA THR A 3 6.24 23.29 27.31
C THR A 3 5.85 23.60 25.88
N ASP A 4 6.54 24.56 25.32
CA ASP A 4 6.52 24.94 23.91
C ASP A 4 6.93 23.69 23.11
N SER A 5 5.96 23.06 22.44
CA SER A 5 6.26 22.01 21.49
C SER A 5 6.94 22.70 20.31
N ALA A 6 8.25 22.50 20.14
CA ALA A 6 8.95 22.89 18.93
C ALA A 6 8.14 22.34 17.75
N GLU A 7 7.49 23.23 17.00
CA GLU A 7 6.85 22.87 15.72
C GLU A 7 7.95 22.30 14.85
N HIS A 8 7.86 21.00 14.53
CA HIS A 8 8.73 20.38 13.56
C HIS A 8 8.42 21.03 12.19
N THR A 9 9.30 21.92 11.76
CA THR A 9 9.14 22.74 10.54
C THR A 9 8.98 21.92 9.25
N HIS A 10 9.09 20.58 9.34
CA HIS A 10 8.99 19.64 8.22
C HIS A 10 7.88 18.58 8.38
N ASP A 11 6.95 18.75 9.30
CA ASP A 11 5.76 17.90 9.33
C ASP A 11 4.92 18.08 8.05
N PRO A 12 4.41 17.00 7.43
CA PRO A 12 3.68 17.10 6.18
C PRO A 12 2.34 17.81 6.36
N ILE A 13 2.09 18.80 5.52
CA ILE A 13 0.76 19.39 5.35
C ILE A 13 0.02 18.55 4.33
N LEU A 14 -1.00 17.83 4.78
CA LEU A 14 -1.81 17.01 3.87
C LEU A 14 -2.80 17.90 3.11
N PRO A 15 -3.02 17.61 1.81
CA PRO A 15 -4.02 18.33 1.01
C PRO A 15 -5.43 18.04 1.53
N ASP A 16 -6.34 18.98 1.31
CA ASP A 16 -7.76 18.67 1.42
C ASP A 16 -8.17 17.78 0.26
N VAL A 17 -8.71 16.60 0.56
CA VAL A 17 -9.07 15.58 -0.41
C VAL A 17 -10.54 15.23 -0.34
N ALA A 18 -11.14 15.00 -1.48
CA ALA A 18 -12.52 14.54 -1.56
C ALA A 18 -12.70 13.20 -0.85
N MET A 19 -13.79 13.06 -0.09
CA MET A 19 -14.13 11.84 0.64
C MET A 19 -15.62 11.56 0.56
N HIS A 20 -15.96 10.27 0.39
CA HIS A 20 -17.33 9.76 0.44
C HIS A 20 -18.31 10.45 -0.52
N LEU A 21 -17.83 10.96 -1.67
CA LEU A 21 -18.68 11.58 -2.69
C LEU A 21 -19.73 10.61 -3.22
N VAL A 22 -19.37 9.34 -3.29
CA VAL A 22 -20.25 8.25 -3.72
C VAL A 22 -20.40 7.25 -2.56
N PRO A 23 -21.52 7.33 -1.81
CA PRO A 23 -21.75 6.44 -0.67
C PRO A 23 -22.16 5.03 -1.13
N PRO A 24 -21.92 3.97 -0.30
CA PRO A 24 -22.27 2.59 -0.64
C PRO A 24 -23.77 2.36 -0.93
N MET A 25 -24.64 3.18 -0.36
CA MET A 25 -26.09 3.09 -0.59
C MET A 25 -26.52 3.61 -1.97
N LYS A 26 -25.65 4.39 -2.64
CA LYS A 26 -25.89 4.96 -3.96
C LYS A 26 -24.62 4.91 -4.80
N PRO A 27 -24.14 3.69 -5.15
CA PRO A 27 -22.93 3.53 -5.95
C PRO A 27 -23.12 4.06 -7.37
N VAL A 28 -22.03 4.49 -7.98
CA VAL A 28 -22.00 4.77 -9.42
C VAL A 28 -21.57 3.52 -10.19
N ILE A 29 -21.86 3.50 -11.50
CA ILE A 29 -21.41 2.45 -12.40
C ILE A 29 -20.17 2.96 -13.12
N GLY A 30 -19.04 2.30 -12.91
CA GLY A 30 -17.84 2.44 -13.72
C GLY A 30 -17.78 1.33 -14.78
N ARG A 31 -16.94 1.50 -15.80
CA ARG A 31 -16.72 0.53 -16.87
C ARG A 31 -15.25 0.11 -16.93
N VAL A 32 -14.99 -1.19 -16.95
CA VAL A 32 -13.63 -1.72 -17.05
C VAL A 32 -13.02 -1.36 -18.41
N THR A 33 -11.88 -0.69 -18.39
CA THR A 33 -11.10 -0.32 -19.59
C THR A 33 -9.87 -1.19 -19.78
N GLU A 34 -9.32 -1.73 -18.68
CA GLU A 34 -8.22 -2.67 -18.70
C GLU A 34 -8.40 -3.73 -17.60
N SER A 35 -8.01 -4.97 -17.89
CA SER A 35 -7.91 -6.05 -16.93
C SER A 35 -6.75 -6.96 -17.35
N ARG A 36 -5.56 -6.77 -16.77
CA ARG A 36 -4.35 -7.52 -17.12
C ARG A 36 -3.75 -8.26 -15.94
N ASN A 37 -3.11 -9.38 -16.23
CA ASN A 37 -2.34 -10.12 -15.23
C ASN A 37 -1.05 -9.35 -14.89
N CYS A 38 -0.74 -9.24 -13.60
CA CYS A 38 0.48 -8.58 -13.11
C CYS A 38 1.61 -9.55 -12.78
N MET A 39 1.31 -10.85 -12.73
CA MET A 39 2.29 -11.87 -12.35
C MET A 39 3.15 -12.28 -13.53
N LYS A 40 4.42 -12.61 -13.26
CA LYS A 40 5.36 -13.13 -14.28
C LYS A 40 5.47 -14.65 -14.17
N GLY A 41 5.71 -15.32 -15.30
CA GLY A 41 6.00 -16.75 -15.33
C GLY A 41 4.91 -17.62 -14.69
N LYS A 42 5.36 -18.65 -13.95
CA LYS A 42 4.49 -19.59 -13.22
C LYS A 42 4.36 -19.20 -11.74
N SER A 43 3.79 -18.01 -11.46
CA SER A 43 3.52 -17.62 -10.09
C SER A 43 2.41 -18.47 -9.47
N ALA A 44 2.55 -18.77 -8.17
CA ALA A 44 1.48 -19.39 -7.38
C ALA A 44 0.36 -18.41 -7.01
N SER A 45 0.57 -17.10 -7.21
CA SER A 45 -0.42 -16.06 -6.96
C SER A 45 -1.13 -15.66 -8.26
N PHE A 46 -2.32 -15.06 -8.12
CA PHE A 46 -3.05 -14.49 -9.24
C PHE A 46 -3.44 -13.05 -8.90
N VAL A 47 -2.79 -12.09 -9.55
CA VAL A 47 -2.98 -10.66 -9.30
C VAL A 47 -3.29 -9.95 -10.61
N ARG A 48 -4.33 -9.14 -10.58
CA ARG A 48 -4.73 -8.32 -11.73
C ARG A 48 -4.62 -6.84 -11.44
N HIS A 49 -4.19 -6.10 -12.43
CA HIS A 49 -4.43 -4.67 -12.55
C HIS A 49 -5.78 -4.49 -13.25
N VAL A 50 -6.67 -3.72 -12.64
CA VAL A 50 -8.01 -3.44 -13.19
C VAL A 50 -8.19 -1.94 -13.24
N SER A 51 -8.37 -1.39 -14.45
CA SER A 51 -8.66 0.02 -14.70
C SER A 51 -10.15 0.20 -14.97
N ILE A 52 -10.75 1.22 -14.37
CA ILE A 52 -12.19 1.47 -14.40
C ILE A 52 -12.42 2.92 -14.79
N ASP A 53 -13.09 3.14 -15.89
CA ASP A 53 -13.60 4.44 -16.31
C ASP A 53 -14.76 4.86 -15.41
N VAL A 54 -14.63 6.02 -14.80
CA VAL A 54 -15.60 6.67 -13.93
C VAL A 54 -16.05 8.03 -14.48
N SER A 55 -15.81 8.28 -15.77
CA SER A 55 -16.20 9.53 -16.45
C SER A 55 -17.70 9.81 -16.32
N GLY A 56 -18.06 11.08 -16.19
CA GLY A 56 -19.44 11.53 -15.96
C GLY A 56 -20.00 11.20 -14.57
N THR A 57 -19.19 10.69 -13.65
CA THR A 57 -19.57 10.43 -12.27
C THR A 57 -18.91 11.44 -11.30
N PRO A 58 -19.37 11.56 -10.04
CA PRO A 58 -18.70 12.39 -9.04
C PRO A 58 -17.27 11.98 -8.69
N LEU A 59 -16.80 10.82 -9.17
CA LEU A 59 -15.43 10.34 -8.96
C LEU A 59 -14.44 10.88 -9.99
N GLU A 60 -14.92 11.38 -11.13
CA GLU A 60 -14.07 11.98 -12.16
C GLU A 60 -13.29 13.16 -11.59
N GLY A 61 -11.94 13.09 -11.66
CA GLY A 61 -11.03 14.11 -11.13
C GLY A 61 -11.02 14.28 -9.61
N ALA A 62 -11.80 13.49 -8.88
CA ALA A 62 -11.99 13.65 -7.44
C ALA A 62 -11.17 12.69 -6.57
N PHE A 63 -10.51 11.71 -7.16
CA PHE A 63 -9.64 10.79 -6.43
C PHE A 63 -8.18 11.22 -6.47
N ARG A 64 -7.40 10.70 -5.53
CA ARG A 64 -5.95 10.91 -5.45
C ARG A 64 -5.22 9.59 -5.31
N SER A 65 -3.99 9.51 -5.83
CA SER A 65 -3.09 8.38 -5.53
C SER A 65 -2.95 8.20 -4.02
N GLY A 66 -2.95 6.93 -3.57
CA GLY A 66 -2.92 6.60 -2.15
C GLY A 66 -4.28 6.52 -1.46
N GLN A 67 -5.34 7.14 -1.98
CA GLN A 67 -6.68 6.88 -1.49
C GLN A 67 -7.15 5.47 -1.88
N SER A 68 -8.28 5.07 -1.33
CA SER A 68 -8.99 3.84 -1.69
C SER A 68 -10.35 4.17 -2.31
N PHE A 69 -10.85 3.25 -3.09
CA PHE A 69 -12.25 3.26 -3.56
C PHE A 69 -12.93 1.95 -3.20
N GLY A 70 -14.24 1.96 -3.16
CA GLY A 70 -15.02 0.78 -2.82
C GLY A 70 -15.59 0.10 -4.05
N VAL A 71 -15.61 -1.23 -4.01
CA VAL A 71 -16.29 -2.09 -5.00
C VAL A 71 -17.37 -2.89 -4.32
N ILE A 72 -18.55 -2.96 -4.94
CA ILE A 72 -19.67 -3.79 -4.48
C ILE A 72 -19.87 -4.90 -5.50
N PRO A 73 -19.49 -6.16 -5.18
CA PRO A 73 -19.72 -7.27 -6.09
C PRO A 73 -21.21 -7.58 -6.23
N PRO A 74 -21.66 -8.10 -7.39
CA PRO A 74 -23.04 -8.46 -7.61
C PRO A 74 -23.48 -9.64 -6.73
N GLY A 75 -24.81 -9.86 -6.65
CA GLY A 75 -25.42 -10.95 -5.90
C GLY A 75 -25.66 -10.64 -4.42
N VAL A 76 -25.96 -11.68 -3.68
CA VAL A 76 -26.32 -11.63 -2.25
C VAL A 76 -25.45 -12.60 -1.44
N ASN A 77 -25.29 -12.33 -0.17
CA ASN A 77 -24.62 -13.21 0.78
C ASN A 77 -25.59 -14.31 1.30
N HIS A 78 -25.10 -15.18 2.17
CA HIS A 78 -25.88 -16.29 2.78
C HIS A 78 -27.13 -15.87 3.60
N ASN A 79 -27.33 -14.58 3.84
CA ASN A 79 -28.49 -13.99 4.50
C ASN A 79 -29.41 -13.23 3.53
N ASP A 80 -29.33 -13.49 2.23
CA ASP A 80 -30.06 -12.81 1.15
C ASP A 80 -29.90 -11.28 1.13
N LYS A 81 -28.77 -10.77 1.67
CA LYS A 81 -28.44 -9.35 1.66
C LYS A 81 -27.36 -9.06 0.59
N PRO A 82 -27.40 -7.90 -0.06
CA PRO A 82 -26.34 -7.49 -0.97
C PRO A 82 -24.95 -7.62 -0.31
N HIS A 83 -23.95 -7.98 -1.10
CA HIS A 83 -22.57 -8.03 -0.61
C HIS A 83 -22.12 -6.66 -0.11
N LYS A 84 -21.33 -6.66 0.96
CA LYS A 84 -20.74 -5.44 1.52
C LYS A 84 -19.65 -4.89 0.58
N VAL A 85 -19.50 -3.58 0.55
CA VAL A 85 -18.40 -2.91 -0.10
C VAL A 85 -17.04 -3.42 0.42
N ARG A 86 -16.07 -3.54 -0.49
CA ARG A 86 -14.67 -3.78 -0.16
C ARG A 86 -13.84 -2.66 -0.72
N LEU A 87 -12.92 -2.16 0.10
CA LEU A 87 -12.01 -1.08 -0.28
C LEU A 87 -10.77 -1.64 -0.96
N TYR A 88 -10.33 -0.94 -1.98
CA TYR A 88 -9.11 -1.23 -2.74
C TYR A 88 -8.32 0.06 -2.91
N SER A 89 -7.01 0.01 -2.66
CA SER A 89 -6.14 1.16 -2.87
C SER A 89 -6.10 1.53 -4.36
N ILE A 90 -6.11 2.83 -4.63
CA ILE A 90 -5.98 3.37 -5.98
C ILE A 90 -4.54 3.20 -6.45
N ALA A 91 -4.35 2.50 -7.56
CA ALA A 91 -3.05 2.21 -8.16
C ALA A 91 -2.69 3.17 -9.29
N SER A 92 -3.66 3.94 -9.79
CA SER A 92 -3.43 4.99 -10.80
C SER A 92 -2.84 6.25 -10.16
N PRO A 93 -2.14 7.09 -10.96
CA PRO A 93 -1.83 8.46 -10.57
C PRO A 93 -3.11 9.26 -10.26
N THR A 94 -2.93 10.42 -9.64
CA THR A 94 -4.05 11.35 -9.34
C THR A 94 -4.84 11.78 -10.58
N ARG A 95 -4.16 11.87 -11.73
CA ARG A 95 -4.81 12.16 -13.02
C ARG A 95 -5.31 10.92 -13.77
N GLY A 96 -5.42 9.78 -13.10
CA GLY A 96 -5.90 8.54 -13.72
C GLY A 96 -4.87 7.87 -14.64
N GLU A 97 -5.24 6.70 -15.16
CA GLU A 97 -4.45 6.00 -16.19
C GLU A 97 -4.50 6.72 -17.56
N ASP A 98 -5.51 7.55 -17.76
CA ASP A 98 -5.74 8.34 -18.97
C ASP A 98 -5.08 9.74 -18.92
N GLY A 99 -4.53 10.16 -17.79
CA GLY A 99 -3.98 11.49 -17.59
C GLY A 99 -5.02 12.61 -17.42
N GLU A 100 -6.33 12.28 -17.47
CA GLU A 100 -7.45 13.22 -17.39
C GLU A 100 -8.29 13.07 -16.11
N GLY A 101 -7.98 12.08 -15.27
CA GLY A 101 -8.71 11.82 -14.01
C GLY A 101 -10.00 11.02 -14.20
N LYS A 102 -10.21 10.41 -15.35
CA LYS A 102 -11.40 9.63 -15.68
C LYS A 102 -11.25 8.15 -15.38
N VAL A 103 -10.02 7.61 -15.44
CA VAL A 103 -9.75 6.19 -15.30
C VAL A 103 -8.95 5.91 -14.03
N LEU A 104 -9.61 5.43 -12.99
CA LEU A 104 -8.94 4.92 -11.80
C LEU A 104 -8.56 3.44 -11.95
N ALA A 105 -7.53 2.99 -11.24
CA ALA A 105 -7.10 1.60 -11.28
C ALA A 105 -6.84 1.03 -9.88
N THR A 106 -6.85 -0.29 -9.79
CA THR A 106 -6.42 -1.02 -8.59
C THR A 106 -5.63 -2.28 -8.93
N THR A 107 -4.93 -2.81 -7.92
CA THR A 107 -4.20 -4.08 -7.98
C THR A 107 -4.86 -5.06 -7.04
N CYS A 108 -5.51 -6.07 -7.61
CA CYS A 108 -6.31 -7.03 -6.86
C CYS A 108 -5.73 -8.44 -6.92
N LYS A 109 -5.45 -9.02 -5.74
CA LYS A 109 -5.06 -10.43 -5.62
C LYS A 109 -6.31 -11.31 -5.45
N ARG A 110 -6.43 -12.35 -6.28
CA ARG A 110 -7.45 -13.39 -6.11
C ARG A 110 -7.23 -14.09 -4.78
N LEU A 111 -8.19 -14.00 -3.87
CA LEU A 111 -8.15 -14.72 -2.60
C LEU A 111 -8.80 -16.10 -2.78
N ILE A 112 -7.97 -17.12 -2.66
CA ILE A 112 -8.38 -18.51 -2.51
C ILE A 112 -7.60 -19.03 -1.32
N ASP A 113 -8.30 -19.58 -0.34
CA ASP A 113 -7.71 -20.12 0.88
C ASP A 113 -8.51 -21.36 1.31
N GLU A 114 -7.96 -22.12 2.23
CA GLU A 114 -8.62 -23.27 2.83
C GLU A 114 -9.18 -22.88 4.20
N TYR A 115 -10.34 -23.45 4.54
CA TYR A 115 -10.90 -23.31 5.89
C TYR A 115 -9.97 -23.98 6.91
N TRP A 116 -9.56 -23.22 7.91
CA TRP A 116 -8.80 -23.73 9.04
C TRP A 116 -9.61 -23.58 10.31
N PRO A 117 -9.72 -24.63 11.16
CA PRO A 117 -10.34 -24.54 12.46
C PRO A 117 -9.73 -23.39 13.28
N GLN A 118 -10.57 -22.52 13.80
CA GLN A 118 -10.14 -21.37 14.61
C GLN A 118 -10.26 -21.64 16.11
N THR A 119 -11.05 -22.63 16.47
CA THR A 119 -11.32 -23.03 17.85
C THR A 119 -11.35 -24.57 17.99
N PRO A 120 -11.12 -25.14 19.19
CA PRO A 120 -11.22 -26.57 19.43
C PRO A 120 -12.63 -27.18 19.20
N LYS A 121 -13.62 -26.35 18.94
CA LYS A 121 -15.00 -26.78 18.64
C LYS A 121 -15.28 -26.92 17.15
N ASP A 122 -14.36 -26.43 16.32
CA ASP A 122 -14.50 -26.51 14.87
C ASP A 122 -14.15 -27.91 14.38
N ASP A 123 -14.76 -28.32 13.28
CA ASP A 123 -14.50 -29.60 12.65
C ASP A 123 -13.10 -29.61 12.01
N GLU A 124 -12.16 -30.37 12.60
CA GLU A 124 -10.77 -30.50 12.12
C GLU A 124 -10.68 -31.24 10.77
N THR A 125 -11.73 -31.92 10.34
CA THR A 125 -11.78 -32.63 9.06
C THR A 125 -12.30 -31.79 7.93
N ARG A 126 -12.71 -30.55 8.21
CA ARG A 126 -13.26 -29.65 7.23
C ARG A 126 -12.15 -29.01 6.40
N HIS A 127 -12.13 -29.31 5.10
CA HIS A 127 -11.16 -28.81 4.11
C HIS A 127 -11.83 -28.04 2.97
N ASP A 128 -12.87 -27.27 3.29
CA ASP A 128 -13.58 -26.46 2.29
C ASP A 128 -12.70 -25.31 1.79
N LEU A 129 -12.68 -25.09 0.49
CA LEU A 129 -12.05 -23.90 -0.07
C LEU A 129 -12.89 -22.65 0.24
N PHE A 130 -12.22 -21.64 0.73
CA PHE A 130 -12.77 -20.30 0.91
C PHE A 130 -12.30 -19.41 -0.23
N THR A 131 -13.25 -18.77 -0.92
CA THR A 131 -12.95 -17.80 -1.98
C THR A 131 -13.43 -16.41 -1.60
N GLY A 132 -12.55 -15.41 -1.73
CA GLY A 132 -12.91 -14.03 -1.49
C GLY A 132 -13.89 -13.53 -2.55
N VAL A 133 -15.11 -13.17 -2.18
CA VAL A 133 -16.17 -12.79 -3.13
C VAL A 133 -15.75 -11.62 -4.01
N CYS A 134 -15.34 -10.49 -3.44
CA CYS A 134 -15.03 -9.29 -4.19
C CYS A 134 -13.72 -9.41 -4.97
N SER A 135 -12.69 -10.04 -4.40
CA SER A 135 -11.41 -10.21 -5.09
C SER A 135 -11.52 -11.16 -6.28
N ASN A 136 -12.32 -12.22 -6.17
CA ASN A 136 -12.59 -13.11 -7.30
C ASN A 136 -13.41 -12.40 -8.38
N TYR A 137 -14.46 -11.66 -7.99
CA TYR A 137 -15.24 -10.82 -8.91
C TYR A 137 -14.34 -9.87 -9.71
N LEU A 138 -13.50 -9.07 -9.04
CA LEU A 138 -12.57 -8.14 -9.72
C LEU A 138 -11.58 -8.87 -10.64
N CYS A 139 -11.07 -10.03 -10.22
CA CYS A 139 -10.14 -10.81 -11.02
C CYS A 139 -10.79 -11.46 -12.26
N ASP A 140 -12.10 -11.62 -12.29
CA ASP A 140 -12.86 -12.21 -13.40
C ASP A 140 -13.36 -11.16 -14.41
N LEU A 141 -13.32 -9.87 -14.05
CA LEU A 141 -13.76 -8.77 -14.91
C LEU A 141 -13.00 -8.71 -16.23
N LYS A 142 -13.72 -8.39 -17.27
CA LYS A 142 -13.22 -8.16 -18.63
C LYS A 142 -13.45 -6.72 -19.06
N VAL A 143 -12.71 -6.27 -20.05
CA VAL A 143 -12.93 -4.96 -20.68
C VAL A 143 -14.38 -4.85 -21.16
N GLY A 144 -15.03 -3.76 -20.78
CA GLY A 144 -16.43 -3.46 -21.06
C GLY A 144 -17.40 -3.82 -19.94
N ASP A 145 -17.00 -4.64 -18.95
CA ASP A 145 -17.86 -4.99 -17.82
C ASP A 145 -18.17 -3.77 -16.94
N GLU A 146 -19.35 -3.77 -16.36
CA GLU A 146 -19.81 -2.74 -15.43
C GLU A 146 -19.46 -3.10 -13.98
N VAL A 147 -19.04 -2.10 -13.22
CA VAL A 147 -18.63 -2.24 -11.82
C VAL A 147 -19.31 -1.18 -10.94
N LYS A 148 -19.91 -1.59 -9.83
CA LYS A 148 -20.43 -0.67 -8.81
C LYS A 148 -19.28 -0.12 -7.99
N VAL A 149 -19.06 1.19 -8.06
CA VAL A 149 -17.94 1.90 -7.44
C VAL A 149 -18.44 2.93 -6.44
N THR A 150 -17.69 3.11 -5.35
CA THR A 150 -17.96 4.08 -4.28
C THR A 150 -16.68 4.78 -3.84
N GLY A 151 -16.79 5.86 -3.06
CA GLY A 151 -15.63 6.56 -2.53
C GLY A 151 -15.51 8.01 -3.01
N PRO A 152 -14.29 8.57 -3.14
CA PRO A 152 -13.04 8.01 -2.64
C PRO A 152 -13.01 7.95 -1.10
N VAL A 153 -12.05 7.21 -0.52
CA VAL A 153 -11.89 7.02 0.92
C VAL A 153 -10.41 7.15 1.29
N GLY A 154 -10.12 7.71 2.46
CA GLY A 154 -8.75 7.90 2.95
C GLY A 154 -8.27 9.34 2.78
N LYS A 155 -7.83 9.96 3.89
CA LYS A 155 -7.35 11.35 3.90
C LYS A 155 -5.90 11.50 4.38
N ARG A 156 -5.29 10.43 4.87
CA ARG A 156 -3.93 10.48 5.44
C ARG A 156 -2.88 9.78 4.58
N PHE A 157 -3.28 8.74 3.87
CA PHE A 157 -2.37 7.98 3.03
C PHE A 157 -2.35 8.57 1.61
N VAL A 158 -1.91 9.83 1.53
CA VAL A 158 -1.78 10.63 0.29
C VAL A 158 -0.48 11.39 0.33
N LEU A 159 0.01 11.85 -0.81
CA LEU A 159 1.17 12.74 -0.87
C LEU A 159 0.85 14.10 -0.21
N PRO A 160 1.82 14.78 0.41
CA PRO A 160 1.62 16.11 0.99
C PRO A 160 1.26 17.15 -0.07
N ALA A 161 0.74 18.30 0.38
CA ALA A 161 0.34 19.41 -0.51
C ALA A 161 1.53 20.01 -1.29
N ASP A 162 2.72 19.96 -0.69
CA ASP A 162 3.99 20.35 -1.34
C ASP A 162 4.93 19.14 -1.33
N PRO A 163 4.84 18.25 -2.34
CA PRO A 163 5.61 17.01 -2.36
C PRO A 163 7.14 17.25 -2.44
N ALA A 164 7.58 18.32 -3.10
CA ALA A 164 9.00 18.63 -3.29
C ALA A 164 9.73 19.01 -1.99
N ARG A 165 9.00 19.29 -0.91
CA ARG A 165 9.61 19.58 0.40
C ARG A 165 10.03 18.36 1.18
N HIS A 166 9.71 17.17 0.71
CA HIS A 166 9.90 15.91 1.44
C HIS A 166 10.73 14.92 0.62
N ASP A 167 11.40 14.03 1.34
CA ASP A 167 11.99 12.81 0.79
C ASP A 167 11.11 11.61 1.20
N TYR A 168 11.20 10.49 0.47
CA TYR A 168 10.22 9.42 0.59
C TYR A 168 10.86 8.06 0.77
N LEU A 169 10.35 7.31 1.77
CA LEU A 169 10.60 5.87 1.90
C LEU A 169 9.28 5.11 1.81
N PHE A 170 9.05 4.45 0.69
CA PHE A 170 7.90 3.58 0.44
C PHE A 170 8.27 2.12 0.73
N LEU A 171 7.53 1.47 1.62
CA LEU A 171 7.72 0.07 2.00
C LEU A 171 6.47 -0.73 1.62
N ALA A 172 6.60 -1.61 0.61
CA ALA A 172 5.50 -2.37 0.03
C ALA A 172 5.66 -3.87 0.22
N THR A 173 4.59 -4.60 0.52
CA THR A 173 4.55 -6.05 0.37
C THR A 173 3.38 -6.49 -0.53
N GLY A 174 3.69 -7.29 -1.54
CA GLY A 174 2.70 -7.82 -2.47
C GLY A 174 1.84 -6.72 -3.11
N THR A 175 0.50 -6.83 -2.99
CA THR A 175 -0.43 -5.83 -3.53
C THR A 175 -0.38 -4.46 -2.83
N GLY A 176 0.34 -4.33 -1.73
CA GLY A 176 0.64 -3.03 -1.10
C GLY A 176 1.44 -2.07 -1.99
N ILE A 177 1.97 -2.54 -3.12
CA ILE A 177 2.56 -1.68 -4.16
C ILE A 177 1.52 -0.78 -4.85
N ALA A 178 0.23 -1.12 -4.79
CA ALA A 178 -0.82 -0.41 -5.52
C ALA A 178 -0.80 1.10 -5.31
N PRO A 179 -0.91 1.65 -4.08
CA PRO A 179 -0.90 3.09 -3.86
C PRO A 179 0.42 3.73 -4.28
N PHE A 180 1.55 3.03 -4.10
CA PHE A 180 2.87 3.58 -4.41
C PHE A 180 3.11 3.70 -5.91
N ARG A 181 2.53 2.82 -6.74
CA ARG A 181 2.59 2.97 -8.20
C ARG A 181 2.04 4.33 -8.64
N GLY A 182 0.86 4.71 -8.13
CA GLY A 182 0.26 6.01 -8.42
C GLY A 182 1.06 7.17 -7.84
N MET A 183 1.46 7.09 -6.57
CA MET A 183 2.23 8.14 -5.89
C MET A 183 3.59 8.40 -6.55
N ILE A 184 4.33 7.34 -6.93
CA ILE A 184 5.63 7.46 -7.61
C ILE A 184 5.45 8.08 -8.99
N SER A 185 4.40 7.70 -9.74
CA SER A 185 4.08 8.35 -11.00
C SER A 185 3.75 9.83 -10.81
N ASP A 186 3.00 10.21 -9.77
CA ASP A 186 2.71 11.62 -9.48
C ASP A 186 3.98 12.41 -9.14
N LEU A 187 4.93 11.81 -8.39
CA LEU A 187 6.19 12.45 -8.00
C LEU A 187 7.17 12.63 -9.18
N LEU A 188 7.24 11.65 -10.09
CA LEU A 188 8.26 11.60 -11.14
C LEU A 188 7.75 12.05 -12.51
N GLU A 189 6.47 11.86 -12.79
CA GLU A 189 5.85 12.11 -14.09
C GLU A 189 4.56 12.96 -13.98
N GLY A 190 4.35 13.61 -12.81
CA GLY A 190 3.19 14.46 -12.56
C GLY A 190 3.16 15.70 -13.46
N HIS A 191 2.02 16.39 -13.46
CA HIS A 191 1.78 17.58 -14.29
C HIS A 191 2.79 18.71 -14.04
N ASP A 192 3.24 18.85 -12.80
CA ASP A 192 4.17 19.90 -12.39
C ASP A 192 5.65 19.53 -12.63
N GLY A 193 5.88 18.39 -13.30
CA GLY A 193 7.19 17.82 -13.56
C GLY A 193 7.71 16.96 -12.39
N PRO A 194 8.88 16.32 -12.58
CA PRO A 194 9.49 15.50 -11.56
C PRO A 194 9.97 16.34 -10.37
N VAL A 195 9.76 15.82 -9.16
CA VAL A 195 10.34 16.39 -7.94
C VAL A 195 11.82 15.99 -7.82
N GLU A 196 12.63 16.83 -7.16
CA GLU A 196 14.05 16.55 -6.87
C GLU A 196 14.24 15.77 -5.55
N SER A 197 13.15 15.39 -4.91
CA SER A 197 13.13 14.59 -3.67
C SER A 197 13.88 13.28 -3.83
N ASP A 198 14.56 12.83 -2.78
CA ASP A 198 15.11 11.46 -2.73
C ASP A 198 13.98 10.46 -2.45
N ILE A 199 13.77 9.52 -3.38
CA ILE A 199 12.62 8.61 -3.36
C ILE A 199 13.11 7.18 -3.34
N HIS A 200 12.86 6.46 -2.26
CA HIS A 200 13.18 5.03 -2.13
C HIS A 200 11.92 4.19 -2.08
N LEU A 201 11.88 3.13 -2.89
CA LEU A 201 10.87 2.08 -2.82
C LEU A 201 11.54 0.76 -2.50
N VAL A 202 11.13 0.11 -1.40
CA VAL A 202 11.53 -1.26 -1.06
C VAL A 202 10.32 -2.17 -1.20
N MET A 203 10.36 -3.07 -2.19
CA MET A 203 9.27 -4.01 -2.46
C MET A 203 9.62 -5.43 -2.00
N GLY A 204 8.89 -5.95 -1.02
CA GLY A 204 9.02 -7.30 -0.49
C GLY A 204 8.00 -8.27 -1.11
N VAL A 205 8.47 -9.41 -1.60
CA VAL A 205 7.64 -10.48 -2.19
C VAL A 205 8.16 -11.86 -1.81
N PRO A 206 7.32 -12.92 -1.89
CA PRO A 206 7.78 -14.30 -1.71
C PRO A 206 8.75 -14.79 -2.80
N TYR A 207 8.43 -14.52 -4.06
CA TYR A 207 9.14 -15.00 -5.23
C TYR A 207 9.35 -13.88 -6.26
N THR A 208 10.39 -13.98 -7.07
CA THR A 208 10.69 -13.00 -8.14
C THR A 208 9.51 -12.85 -9.12
N THR A 209 8.77 -13.94 -9.35
CA THR A 209 7.55 -13.93 -10.19
C THR A 209 6.40 -13.09 -9.60
N ASP A 210 6.49 -12.73 -8.32
CA ASP A 210 5.50 -11.93 -7.59
C ASP A 210 5.82 -10.42 -7.59
N LEU A 211 6.90 -9.99 -8.26
CA LEU A 211 7.26 -8.58 -8.41
C LEU A 211 6.27 -7.88 -9.36
N LEU A 212 5.32 -7.17 -8.76
CA LEU A 212 4.31 -6.44 -9.50
C LEU A 212 4.90 -5.14 -10.07
N TYR A 213 4.59 -4.81 -11.32
CA TYR A 213 5.06 -3.59 -12.02
C TYR A 213 6.58 -3.45 -12.11
N ASP A 214 7.35 -4.53 -11.93
CA ASP A 214 8.80 -4.51 -11.85
C ASP A 214 9.46 -3.81 -13.06
N ASP A 215 9.01 -4.13 -14.29
CA ASP A 215 9.56 -3.51 -15.50
C ASP A 215 9.28 -1.99 -15.56
N GLN A 216 8.09 -1.56 -15.13
CA GLN A 216 7.73 -0.15 -15.05
C GLN A 216 8.58 0.59 -14.01
N LEU A 217 8.75 0.00 -12.81
CA LEU A 217 9.49 0.61 -11.72
C LEU A 217 10.99 0.68 -12.03
N ARG A 218 11.56 -0.33 -12.68
CA ARG A 218 12.95 -0.30 -13.15
C ARG A 218 13.16 0.77 -14.21
N ALA A 219 12.25 0.87 -15.19
CA ALA A 219 12.33 1.92 -16.21
C ALA A 219 12.25 3.33 -15.61
N LEU A 220 11.44 3.53 -14.57
CA LEU A 220 11.41 4.80 -13.82
C LEU A 220 12.73 5.06 -13.08
N ALA A 221 13.33 4.04 -12.45
CA ALA A 221 14.61 4.19 -11.78
C ALA A 221 15.76 4.46 -12.75
N ASP A 222 15.74 3.88 -13.93
CA ASP A 222 16.72 4.16 -14.99
C ASP A 222 16.59 5.60 -15.55
N LYS A 223 15.35 6.12 -15.57
CA LYS A 223 15.04 7.47 -16.10
C LYS A 223 15.27 8.59 -15.07
N HIS A 224 15.03 8.32 -13.80
CA HIS A 224 15.04 9.30 -12.71
C HIS A 224 16.09 8.93 -11.67
N PRO A 225 17.28 9.59 -11.65
CA PRO A 225 18.40 9.22 -10.77
C PRO A 225 18.11 9.41 -9.27
N ASN A 226 17.07 10.16 -8.92
CA ASN A 226 16.59 10.36 -7.56
C ASN A 226 15.53 9.32 -7.11
N PHE A 227 15.21 8.35 -7.96
CA PHE A 227 14.33 7.24 -7.62
C PHE A 227 15.09 5.93 -7.50
N HIS A 228 15.06 5.32 -6.32
CA HIS A 228 15.80 4.12 -5.96
C HIS A 228 14.83 2.96 -5.73
N TYR A 229 14.82 2.00 -6.64
CA TYR A 229 13.95 0.82 -6.54
C TYR A 229 14.70 -0.40 -6.07
N HIS A 230 14.29 -0.93 -4.90
CA HIS A 230 14.90 -2.10 -4.25
C HIS A 230 13.88 -3.23 -4.13
N THR A 231 14.32 -4.46 -4.41
CA THR A 231 13.48 -5.66 -4.31
C THR A 231 14.01 -6.60 -3.22
N VAL A 232 13.10 -7.19 -2.45
CA VAL A 232 13.42 -8.14 -1.38
C VAL A 232 12.59 -9.39 -1.58
N VAL A 233 13.24 -10.50 -1.91
CA VAL A 233 12.58 -11.78 -2.17
C VAL A 233 12.82 -12.73 -1.00
N SER A 234 11.75 -13.24 -0.38
CA SER A 234 11.87 -13.94 0.91
C SER A 234 12.01 -15.46 0.80
N ARG A 235 11.60 -16.06 -0.30
CA ARG A 235 11.57 -17.54 -0.46
C ARG A 235 12.48 -18.08 -1.55
N GLU A 236 13.39 -17.26 -2.07
CA GLU A 236 14.40 -17.66 -3.05
C GLU A 236 15.80 -17.39 -2.52
N ILE A 237 16.78 -18.21 -2.96
CA ILE A 237 18.19 -17.92 -2.78
C ILE A 237 18.56 -16.87 -3.81
N GLN A 238 19.20 -15.79 -3.36
CA GLN A 238 19.62 -14.70 -4.23
C GLN A 238 20.82 -15.11 -5.09
N SER A 239 21.10 -14.35 -6.15
CA SER A 239 22.21 -14.64 -7.08
C SER A 239 23.59 -14.65 -6.42
N ASP A 240 23.75 -13.95 -5.30
CA ASP A 240 24.95 -13.94 -4.46
C ASP A 240 25.02 -15.10 -3.45
N GLY A 241 24.07 -16.05 -3.51
CA GLY A 241 23.96 -17.18 -2.60
C GLY A 241 23.34 -16.85 -1.24
N THR A 242 22.93 -15.62 -0.98
CA THR A 242 22.29 -15.27 0.28
C THR A 242 20.86 -15.80 0.35
N LYS A 243 20.44 -16.21 1.56
CA LYS A 243 19.06 -16.60 1.81
C LYS A 243 18.17 -15.36 1.74
N GLY A 244 17.01 -15.51 1.12
CA GLY A 244 15.98 -14.46 1.06
C GLY A 244 15.60 -13.93 2.45
N GLY A 245 15.08 -12.72 2.48
CA GLY A 245 14.72 -12.03 3.72
C GLY A 245 13.45 -11.19 3.59
N TYR A 246 13.11 -10.52 4.66
CA TYR A 246 12.00 -9.55 4.71
C TYR A 246 12.53 -8.11 4.63
N ILE A 247 11.64 -7.15 4.41
CA ILE A 247 11.99 -5.72 4.28
C ILE A 247 12.85 -5.22 5.45
N HIS A 248 12.48 -5.53 6.69
CA HIS A 248 13.26 -5.09 7.86
C HIS A 248 14.67 -5.72 7.91
N HIS A 249 14.85 -6.96 7.44
CA HIS A 249 16.19 -7.54 7.30
C HIS A 249 17.02 -6.85 6.21
N TYR A 250 16.37 -6.39 5.14
CA TYR A 250 17.03 -5.60 4.11
C TYR A 250 17.47 -4.24 4.67
N LEU A 251 16.59 -3.53 5.38
CA LEU A 251 16.90 -2.25 6.03
C LEU A 251 18.07 -2.39 7.03
N ASP A 252 18.10 -3.45 7.83
CA ASP A 252 19.22 -3.76 8.72
C ASP A 252 20.55 -3.94 7.98
N ARG A 253 20.55 -4.75 6.92
CA ARG A 253 21.78 -5.02 6.14
C ARG A 253 22.26 -3.81 5.37
N GLN A 254 21.36 -2.94 4.94
CA GLN A 254 21.63 -1.77 4.13
C GLN A 254 21.44 -0.46 4.91
N ILE A 255 21.65 -0.51 6.24
CA ILE A 255 21.43 0.65 7.12
C ILE A 255 22.20 1.88 6.64
N HIS A 256 23.45 1.69 6.18
CA HIS A 256 24.32 2.75 5.69
C HIS A 256 23.77 3.50 4.45
N LEU A 257 22.87 2.86 3.66
CA LEU A 257 22.19 3.50 2.53
C LEU A 257 20.96 4.31 2.98
N HIS A 258 20.35 3.92 4.09
CA HIS A 258 19.07 4.48 4.53
C HIS A 258 19.18 5.33 5.79
N GLU A 259 20.30 5.28 6.52
CA GLU A 259 20.47 6.02 7.77
C GLU A 259 20.32 7.53 7.56
N THR A 260 20.98 8.09 6.55
CA THR A 260 20.89 9.52 6.21
C THR A 260 19.45 9.90 5.84
N LEU A 261 18.77 9.07 5.04
CA LEU A 261 17.38 9.28 4.69
C LEU A 261 16.48 9.21 5.92
N LEU A 262 16.62 8.17 6.76
CA LEU A 262 15.78 7.93 7.95
C LEU A 262 16.00 8.93 9.07
N SER A 263 17.22 9.44 9.25
CA SER A 263 17.55 10.49 10.22
C SER A 263 17.22 11.89 9.72
N GLY A 264 16.96 12.04 8.42
CA GLY A 264 16.60 13.32 7.80
C GLY A 264 15.28 13.87 8.36
N ASP A 265 15.21 15.19 8.49
CA ASP A 265 14.04 15.89 9.00
C ASP A 265 12.89 16.02 7.98
N ARG A 266 13.18 15.78 6.69
CA ARG A 266 12.25 15.86 5.55
C ARG A 266 11.56 14.53 5.21
N THR A 267 12.10 13.40 5.68
CA THR A 267 11.67 12.08 5.20
C THR A 267 10.29 11.68 5.71
N LEU A 268 9.45 11.27 4.78
CA LEU A 268 8.15 10.65 5.04
C LEU A 268 8.22 9.15 4.72
N MET A 269 7.72 8.34 5.64
CA MET A 269 7.66 6.89 5.50
C MET A 269 6.22 6.44 5.25
N TYR A 270 6.02 5.64 4.20
CA TYR A 270 4.74 5.03 3.87
C TYR A 270 4.87 3.51 3.88
N LEU A 271 4.00 2.82 4.62
CA LEU A 271 3.94 1.37 4.66
C LEU A 271 2.58 0.88 4.14
N CYS A 272 2.60 0.01 3.13
CA CYS A 272 1.40 -0.65 2.64
C CYS A 272 1.63 -2.14 2.42
N GLY A 273 0.75 -2.99 2.96
CA GLY A 273 0.82 -4.44 2.82
C GLY A 273 0.56 -5.21 4.11
N LEU A 274 1.27 -6.31 4.32
CA LEU A 274 1.02 -7.23 5.43
C LEU A 274 1.36 -6.64 6.81
N ALA A 275 0.51 -6.88 7.80
CA ALA A 275 0.72 -6.42 9.19
C ALA A 275 2.06 -6.90 9.81
N GLY A 276 2.57 -8.08 9.41
CA GLY A 276 3.88 -8.56 9.85
C GLY A 276 5.05 -7.68 9.38
N MET A 277 4.93 -7.01 8.22
CA MET A 277 5.92 -6.02 7.78
C MET A 277 5.97 -4.83 8.72
N GLN A 278 4.82 -4.30 9.14
CA GLN A 278 4.76 -3.18 10.09
C GLN A 278 5.50 -3.50 11.37
N LEU A 279 5.27 -4.68 11.97
CA LEU A 279 5.97 -5.10 13.19
C LEU A 279 7.49 -5.11 12.98
N GLY A 280 7.96 -5.78 11.93
CA GLY A 280 9.40 -5.89 11.65
C GLY A 280 10.07 -4.55 11.40
N VAL A 281 9.42 -3.64 10.66
CA VAL A 281 9.92 -2.28 10.39
C VAL A 281 9.97 -1.45 11.68
N PHE A 282 8.95 -1.52 12.54
CA PHE A 282 8.92 -0.78 13.80
C PHE A 282 9.97 -1.30 14.79
N GLN A 283 10.15 -2.61 14.87
CA GLN A 283 11.24 -3.23 15.63
C GLN A 283 12.62 -2.78 15.14
N PHE A 284 12.81 -2.73 13.80
CA PHE A 284 14.04 -2.23 13.19
C PHE A 284 14.32 -0.77 13.58
N LEU A 285 13.35 0.13 13.38
CA LEU A 285 13.49 1.55 13.69
C LEU A 285 13.84 1.79 15.16
N ALA A 286 13.15 1.10 16.08
CA ALA A 286 13.41 1.22 17.52
C ALA A 286 14.81 0.69 17.89
N ARG A 287 15.23 -0.46 17.35
CA ARG A 287 16.54 -1.07 17.60
C ARG A 287 17.69 -0.22 17.05
N ALA A 288 17.49 0.39 15.88
CA ALA A 288 18.48 1.23 15.22
C ALA A 288 18.57 2.67 15.83
N GLY A 289 17.69 3.03 16.76
CA GLY A 289 17.63 4.39 17.29
C GLY A 289 17.09 5.43 16.29
N LEU A 290 16.40 4.98 15.24
CA LEU A 290 15.83 5.81 14.17
C LEU A 290 14.31 5.98 14.31
N GLY A 291 13.73 5.59 15.44
CA GLY A 291 12.28 5.52 15.61
C GLY A 291 11.60 6.86 15.89
N ASP A 292 12.25 7.79 16.57
CA ASP A 292 11.63 9.02 17.10
C ASP A 292 10.90 9.87 16.06
N PRO A 293 11.41 10.06 14.82
CA PRO A 293 10.70 10.80 13.80
C PRO A 293 9.41 10.13 13.33
N TYR A 294 9.28 8.81 13.48
CA TYR A 294 8.22 8.00 12.86
C TYR A 294 7.27 7.36 13.88
N LEU A 295 7.73 7.13 15.12
CA LEU A 295 7.02 6.33 16.12
C LEU A 295 6.92 7.07 17.45
N LYS A 296 5.76 6.97 18.08
CA LYS A 296 5.55 7.31 19.49
C LYS A 296 5.37 6.01 20.27
N VAL A 297 6.40 5.64 21.06
CA VAL A 297 6.40 4.44 21.89
C VAL A 297 5.99 4.83 23.30
N LYS A 298 4.98 4.15 23.86
CA LYS A 298 4.54 4.38 25.24
C LYS A 298 5.52 3.77 26.25
N GLU A 299 5.48 4.30 27.48
CA GLU A 299 6.35 3.87 28.59
C GLU A 299 6.34 2.36 28.79
N GLU A 300 5.19 1.69 28.62
CA GLU A 300 5.05 0.23 28.81
C GLU A 300 5.92 -0.62 27.86
N LEU A 301 6.44 -0.05 26.78
CA LEU A 301 7.36 -0.73 25.86
C LEU A 301 8.78 -0.15 25.85
N GLN A 302 9.06 0.94 26.54
CA GLN A 302 10.39 1.57 26.52
C GLN A 302 11.49 0.66 27.10
N ASP A 303 11.15 -0.13 28.14
CA ASP A 303 12.06 -1.07 28.77
C ASP A 303 12.01 -2.49 28.18
N VAL A 304 11.19 -2.70 27.14
CA VAL A 304 11.08 -3.99 26.43
C VAL A 304 11.94 -3.95 25.18
N ALA A 305 12.84 -4.93 25.04
CA ALA A 305 13.65 -5.02 23.83
C ALA A 305 12.76 -5.03 22.58
N PRO A 306 13.05 -4.22 21.55
CA PRO A 306 12.21 -4.15 20.35
C PRO A 306 12.01 -5.50 19.66
N SER A 307 12.99 -6.42 19.76
CA SER A 307 12.87 -7.80 19.25
C SER A 307 11.74 -8.61 19.91
N ASP A 308 11.36 -8.24 21.13
CA ASP A 308 10.36 -8.96 21.92
C ASP A 308 8.94 -8.37 21.77
N TRP A 309 8.81 -7.31 20.96
CA TRP A 309 7.49 -6.78 20.64
C TRP A 309 6.72 -7.76 19.77
N ASP A 310 5.51 -8.10 20.17
CA ASP A 310 4.56 -8.83 19.35
C ASP A 310 3.56 -7.86 18.67
N THR A 311 2.78 -8.38 17.75
CA THR A 311 1.77 -7.59 17.01
C THR A 311 0.74 -6.94 17.95
N LYS A 312 0.38 -7.59 19.06
CA LYS A 312 -0.64 -7.09 20.00
C LYS A 312 -0.09 -5.97 20.85
N SER A 313 1.09 -6.16 21.44
CA SER A 313 1.78 -5.15 22.26
C SER A 313 2.15 -3.92 21.40
N MET A 314 2.67 -4.14 20.20
CA MET A 314 3.00 -3.08 19.27
C MET A 314 1.75 -2.25 18.89
N LYS A 315 0.66 -2.89 18.45
CA LYS A 315 -0.59 -2.18 18.10
C LYS A 315 -1.20 -1.38 19.26
N ARG A 316 -0.99 -1.82 20.51
CA ARG A 316 -1.50 -1.14 21.70
C ARG A 316 -0.63 0.07 22.10
N ASN A 317 0.68 -0.05 21.98
CA ASN A 317 1.63 0.84 22.65
C ASN A 317 2.52 1.66 21.68
N VAL A 318 2.47 1.40 20.38
CA VAL A 318 3.19 2.18 19.37
C VAL A 318 2.21 2.89 18.46
N ARG A 319 2.40 4.18 18.27
CA ARG A 319 1.61 5.00 17.35
C ARG A 319 2.52 5.64 16.30
N PRO A 320 2.12 5.61 15.01
CA PRO A 320 2.85 6.36 14.00
C PRO A 320 2.71 7.88 14.24
N THR A 321 3.75 8.62 13.94
CA THR A 321 3.74 10.09 13.90
C THR A 321 3.05 10.59 12.63
N HIS A 322 3.10 11.91 12.40
CA HIS A 322 2.65 12.52 11.14
C HIS A 322 3.57 12.16 9.96
N ARG A 323 4.81 11.74 10.23
CA ARG A 323 5.80 11.36 9.20
C ARG A 323 5.76 9.88 8.83
N CYS A 324 4.87 9.10 9.44
CA CYS A 324 4.69 7.67 9.16
C CYS A 324 3.23 7.36 8.82
N MET A 325 2.95 7.04 7.57
CA MET A 325 1.62 6.70 7.05
C MET A 325 1.49 5.18 6.84
N LEU A 326 0.36 4.62 7.29
CA LEU A 326 0.13 3.17 7.29
C LEU A 326 -1.17 2.80 6.59
N GLU A 327 -1.11 1.83 5.67
CA GLU A 327 -2.23 1.04 5.17
C GLU A 327 -1.85 -0.46 5.20
N VAL A 328 -1.98 -1.11 6.36
CA VAL A 328 -1.62 -2.52 6.55
C VAL A 328 -2.86 -3.38 6.82
N TYR A 329 -2.88 -4.60 6.26
CA TYR A 329 -3.99 -5.55 6.29
C TYR A 329 -3.54 -6.96 6.65
#